data_48106bf1e3b2d6e9406190025acdaca3
#
_entry.id   48106bf1e3b2d6e9406190025acdaca3
#
_cell.length_a   1.000
_cell.length_b   1.000
_cell.length_c   1.000
_cell.angle_alpha   90.00
_cell.angle_beta   90.00
_cell.angle_gamma   90.00
#
_symmetry.space_group_name_H-M   'P 1'
#
loop_
_entity.id
_entity.type
_entity.pdbx_description
1 polymer ?
#
loop_
_entity_poly.entity_id
_entity_poly.type
_entity_poly.pdbx_seq_one_letter_code
_entity_poly.pdbx_strand_id
1 'polypeptide(L)'
;MSSFNTAEDWNTLAERVATHVRNYLSGIEAMARGEGGKKIVPLLLLEVSQILLAGAQLGASEDVILPDNWEPEIGDDPDLDAVRQGLAERLAIVDEYVEVFEPYKDTEPISYRLSDDLVDVASDLVHGLRHYEKGRPLEALWWLQYSYLNHWGNHAGAALRALHAVVAGARLDVVAEPVEDLADPTAEPLEQRVGN
;
A
#
# COMPACT_ATOMS: atom_id res chain seq x y z
N MET A 1 -15.24 23.89 3.24
CA MET A 1 -14.13 23.04 3.73
C MET A 1 -14.10 23.22 5.24
N SER A 2 -14.47 22.19 6.02
CA SER A 2 -14.46 22.26 7.48
C SER A 2 -13.02 22.11 7.93
N SER A 3 -12.48 23.10 8.62
CA SER A 3 -11.14 23.02 9.21
C SER A 3 -11.16 22.01 10.36
N PHE A 4 -10.42 20.92 10.21
CA PHE A 4 -10.12 20.02 11.32
C PHE A 4 -9.19 20.77 12.28
N ASN A 5 -9.69 21.39 13.31
CA ASN A 5 -8.88 22.24 14.19
C ASN A 5 -9.23 22.15 15.68
N THR A 6 -9.71 21.00 16.13
CA THR A 6 -9.90 20.74 17.57
C THR A 6 -9.28 19.39 17.95
N ALA A 7 -8.81 19.27 19.22
CA ALA A 7 -8.30 18.00 19.76
C ALA A 7 -9.33 16.85 19.68
N GLU A 8 -10.61 17.17 19.67
CA GLU A 8 -11.71 16.22 19.52
C GLU A 8 -11.78 15.69 18.07
N ASP A 9 -11.52 16.55 17.08
CA ASP A 9 -11.45 16.14 15.67
C ASP A 9 -10.27 15.20 15.39
N TRP A 10 -9.09 15.46 15.98
CA TRP A 10 -7.92 14.61 15.88
C TRP A 10 -8.13 13.23 16.51
N ASN A 11 -8.75 13.16 17.69
CA ASN A 11 -9.05 11.88 18.33
C ASN A 11 -10.02 11.04 17.49
N THR A 12 -11.05 11.67 16.94
CA THR A 12 -12.02 11.00 16.05
C THR A 12 -11.38 10.51 14.77
N LEU A 13 -10.47 11.30 14.19
CA LEU A 13 -9.70 10.90 13.01
C LEU A 13 -8.78 9.71 13.35
N ALA A 14 -8.06 9.78 14.47
CA ALA A 14 -7.16 8.72 14.90
C ALA A 14 -7.88 7.39 15.13
N GLU A 15 -9.05 7.40 15.78
CA GLU A 15 -9.87 6.20 16.00
C GLU A 15 -10.31 5.57 14.68
N ARG A 16 -10.77 6.38 13.74
CA ARG A 16 -11.20 5.94 12.42
C ARG A 16 -10.05 5.35 11.62
N VAL A 17 -8.91 6.04 11.56
CA VAL A 17 -7.71 5.55 10.87
C VAL A 17 -7.19 4.27 11.53
N ALA A 18 -7.10 4.21 12.86
CA ALA A 18 -6.69 3.01 13.59
C ALA A 18 -7.61 1.81 13.29
N THR A 19 -8.89 2.06 13.06
CA THR A 19 -9.83 1.00 12.66
C THR A 19 -9.49 0.46 11.26
N HIS A 20 -9.22 1.32 10.29
CA HIS A 20 -8.78 0.89 8.95
C HIS A 20 -7.44 0.16 8.99
N VAL A 21 -6.51 0.63 9.82
CA VAL A 21 -5.21 -0.03 10.02
C VAL A 21 -5.39 -1.45 10.57
N ARG A 22 -6.20 -1.63 11.61
CA ARG A 22 -6.46 -2.98 12.17
C ARG A 22 -7.11 -3.90 11.14
N ASN A 23 -8.07 -3.41 10.37
CA ASN A 23 -8.73 -4.20 9.34
C ASN A 23 -7.72 -4.64 8.28
N TYR A 24 -6.88 -3.73 7.78
CA TYR A 24 -5.83 -4.05 6.81
C TYR A 24 -4.87 -5.12 7.34
N LEU A 25 -4.31 -4.93 8.54
CA LEU A 25 -3.37 -5.88 9.14
C LEU A 25 -4.00 -7.27 9.32
N SER A 26 -5.22 -7.33 9.86
CA SER A 26 -5.96 -8.59 10.02
C SER A 26 -6.26 -9.24 8.67
N GLY A 27 -6.62 -8.43 7.67
CA GLY A 27 -6.92 -8.88 6.31
C GLY A 27 -5.72 -9.54 5.64
N ILE A 28 -4.55 -8.86 5.60
CA ILE A 28 -3.37 -9.43 4.97
C ILE A 28 -2.85 -10.68 5.69
N GLU A 29 -2.91 -10.73 7.01
CA GLU A 29 -2.58 -11.94 7.77
C GLU A 29 -3.51 -13.10 7.43
N ALA A 30 -4.82 -12.87 7.34
CA ALA A 30 -5.78 -13.89 6.94
C ALA A 30 -5.52 -14.39 5.51
N MET A 31 -5.20 -13.46 4.58
CA MET A 31 -4.83 -13.82 3.20
C MET A 31 -3.54 -14.64 3.16
N ALA A 32 -2.51 -14.25 3.93
CA ALA A 32 -1.25 -15.01 4.04
C ALA A 32 -1.46 -16.44 4.55
N ARG A 33 -2.41 -16.64 5.50
CA ARG A 33 -2.81 -17.99 5.97
C ARG A 33 -3.64 -18.77 4.96
N GLY A 34 -4.07 -18.15 3.84
CA GLY A 34 -4.84 -18.78 2.78
C GLY A 34 -6.36 -18.74 2.96
N GLU A 35 -6.88 -17.93 3.90
CA GLU A 35 -8.32 -17.82 4.17
C GLU A 35 -9.09 -17.18 3.00
N GLY A 36 -8.43 -16.42 2.11
CA GLY A 36 -9.03 -15.84 0.91
C GLY A 36 -9.36 -16.84 -0.19
N GLY A 37 -8.67 -17.97 -0.25
CA GLY A 37 -8.82 -18.98 -1.29
C GLY A 37 -8.74 -18.36 -2.69
N LYS A 38 -9.68 -18.71 -3.59
CA LYS A 38 -9.75 -18.15 -4.95
C LYS A 38 -10.11 -16.67 -5.03
N LYS A 39 -10.51 -16.05 -3.92
CA LYS A 39 -10.89 -14.63 -3.85
C LYS A 39 -9.79 -13.76 -3.26
N ILE A 40 -8.58 -14.27 -3.09
CA ILE A 40 -7.49 -13.53 -2.45
C ILE A 40 -7.24 -12.17 -3.13
N VAL A 41 -7.11 -12.14 -4.45
CA VAL A 41 -6.83 -10.89 -5.20
C VAL A 41 -7.93 -9.84 -5.05
N PRO A 42 -9.23 -10.13 -5.29
CA PRO A 42 -10.28 -9.13 -5.07
C PRO A 42 -10.44 -8.73 -3.59
N LEU A 43 -10.10 -9.58 -2.63
CA LEU A 43 -10.12 -9.20 -1.22
C LEU A 43 -8.95 -8.28 -0.88
N LEU A 44 -7.74 -8.58 -1.35
CA LEU A 44 -6.59 -7.67 -1.20
C LEU A 44 -6.84 -6.32 -1.88
N LEU A 45 -7.46 -6.31 -3.07
CA LEU A 45 -7.86 -5.06 -3.74
C LEU A 45 -8.79 -4.22 -2.84
N LEU A 46 -9.73 -4.86 -2.13
CA LEU A 46 -10.62 -4.17 -1.20
C LEU A 46 -9.85 -3.59 0.00
N GLU A 47 -8.98 -4.39 0.62
CA GLU A 47 -8.17 -3.95 1.78
C GLU A 47 -7.26 -2.77 1.42
N VAL A 48 -6.56 -2.86 0.28
CA VAL A 48 -5.69 -1.77 -0.20
C VAL A 48 -6.51 -0.52 -0.52
N SER A 49 -7.69 -0.65 -1.13
CA SER A 49 -8.57 0.49 -1.40
C SER A 49 -9.03 1.21 -0.13
N GLN A 50 -9.35 0.45 0.92
CA GLN A 50 -9.81 1.00 2.19
C GLN A 50 -8.69 1.71 2.94
N ILE A 51 -7.48 1.15 2.97
CA ILE A 51 -6.35 1.80 3.63
C ILE A 51 -5.88 3.05 2.86
N LEU A 52 -5.92 3.03 1.54
CA LEU A 52 -5.65 4.22 0.73
C LEU A 52 -6.67 5.33 0.96
N LEU A 53 -7.95 5.00 1.20
CA LEU A 53 -8.94 6.00 1.58
C LEU A 53 -8.57 6.67 2.91
N ALA A 54 -8.11 5.89 3.89
CA ALA A 54 -7.63 6.43 5.16
C ALA A 54 -6.38 7.31 4.97
N GLY A 55 -5.43 6.85 4.15
CA GLY A 55 -4.25 7.64 3.77
C GLY A 55 -4.59 8.95 3.07
N ALA A 56 -5.53 8.91 2.13
CA ALA A 56 -5.99 10.12 1.44
C ALA A 56 -6.65 11.13 2.40
N GLN A 57 -7.34 10.67 3.44
CA GLN A 57 -7.88 11.55 4.48
C GLN A 57 -6.75 12.20 5.30
N LEU A 58 -5.69 11.45 5.62
CA LEU A 58 -4.50 11.98 6.27
C LEU A 58 -3.77 13.01 5.39
N GLY A 59 -3.58 12.71 4.10
CA GLY A 59 -2.94 13.61 3.15
C GLY A 59 -3.75 14.88 2.83
N ALA A 60 -5.07 14.84 3.02
CA ALA A 60 -5.96 15.99 2.83
C ALA A 60 -6.15 16.82 4.11
N SER A 61 -5.68 16.33 5.27
CA SER A 61 -5.72 17.04 6.55
C SER A 61 -4.59 18.06 6.63
N GLU A 62 -4.69 18.98 7.60
CA GLU A 62 -3.54 19.81 7.97
C GLU A 62 -2.41 18.94 8.52
N ASP A 63 -1.18 19.44 8.44
CA ASP A 63 -0.02 18.73 8.96
C ASP A 63 -0.17 18.49 10.47
N VAL A 64 0.01 17.26 10.88
CA VAL A 64 0.01 16.89 12.29
C VAL A 64 1.34 17.37 12.89
N ILE A 65 1.28 18.35 13.78
CA ILE A 65 2.46 18.93 14.44
C ILE A 65 2.49 18.47 15.89
N LEU A 66 3.57 17.80 16.27
CA LEU A 66 3.78 17.38 17.65
C LEU A 66 4.36 18.53 18.49
N PRO A 67 4.03 18.59 19.80
CA PRO A 67 4.66 19.53 20.71
C PRO A 67 6.20 19.38 20.64
N ASP A 68 6.90 20.52 20.70
CA ASP A 68 8.37 20.60 20.76
C ASP A 68 9.12 20.05 19.54
N ASN A 69 8.47 19.83 18.39
CA ASN A 69 9.03 19.18 17.19
C ASN A 69 9.74 17.86 17.49
N TRP A 70 9.23 17.13 18.47
CA TRP A 70 9.79 15.85 18.86
C TRP A 70 9.28 14.74 17.92
N GLU A 71 10.22 13.92 17.42
CA GLU A 71 9.87 12.74 16.62
C GLU A 71 9.67 11.54 17.56
N PRO A 72 8.51 10.88 17.50
CA PRO A 72 8.23 9.72 18.35
C PRO A 72 9.15 8.55 18.00
N GLU A 73 9.60 7.83 19.01
CA GLU A 73 10.26 6.54 18.81
C GLU A 73 9.26 5.53 18.25
N ILE A 74 9.55 4.99 17.07
CA ILE A 74 8.69 3.99 16.40
C ILE A 74 8.86 2.57 16.98
N GLY A 75 9.96 2.33 17.69
CA GLY A 75 10.33 1.02 18.21
C GLY A 75 10.91 0.08 17.15
N ASP A 76 11.10 -1.18 17.50
CA ASP A 76 11.65 -2.20 16.61
C ASP A 76 10.69 -2.49 15.44
N ASP A 77 11.26 -2.82 14.28
CA ASP A 77 10.49 -3.24 13.12
C ASP A 77 9.65 -4.48 13.43
N PRO A 78 8.42 -4.56 12.93
CA PRO A 78 7.60 -5.75 13.13
C PRO A 78 8.16 -6.93 12.33
N ASP A 79 8.17 -8.12 12.94
CA ASP A 79 8.48 -9.36 12.22
C ASP A 79 7.27 -9.76 11.37
N LEU A 80 7.34 -9.50 10.08
CA LEU A 80 6.31 -9.80 9.09
C LEU A 80 6.77 -10.81 8.04
N ASP A 81 7.90 -11.50 8.25
CA ASP A 81 8.46 -12.44 7.28
C ASP A 81 7.49 -13.58 6.95
N ALA A 82 6.78 -14.12 7.94
CA ALA A 82 5.79 -15.17 7.72
C ALA A 82 4.59 -14.68 6.89
N VAL A 83 4.18 -13.42 7.05
CA VAL A 83 3.11 -12.80 6.26
C VAL A 83 3.58 -12.60 4.83
N ARG A 84 4.80 -12.06 4.64
CA ARG A 84 5.43 -11.86 3.33
C ARG A 84 5.51 -13.18 2.55
N GLN A 85 6.05 -14.21 3.16
CA GLN A 85 6.17 -15.52 2.54
C GLN A 85 4.80 -16.11 2.21
N GLY A 86 3.84 -16.05 3.14
CA GLY A 86 2.49 -16.55 2.93
C GLY A 86 1.77 -15.86 1.77
N LEU A 87 1.89 -14.53 1.64
CA LEU A 87 1.36 -13.78 0.51
C LEU A 87 2.05 -14.16 -0.79
N ALA A 88 3.39 -14.23 -0.83
CA ALA A 88 4.16 -14.63 -2.01
C ALA A 88 3.74 -16.01 -2.54
N GLU A 89 3.54 -17.00 -1.65
CA GLU A 89 3.05 -18.31 -2.03
C GLU A 89 1.63 -18.29 -2.62
N ARG A 90 0.74 -17.45 -2.07
CA ARG A 90 -0.66 -17.35 -2.51
C ARG A 90 -0.83 -16.54 -3.79
N LEU A 91 0.05 -15.56 -4.01
CA LEU A 91 0.04 -14.67 -5.18
C LEU A 91 0.95 -15.16 -6.30
N ALA A 92 1.68 -16.25 -6.15
CA ALA A 92 2.80 -16.74 -6.95
C ALA A 92 2.73 -16.42 -8.48
N ILE A 93 1.52 -16.50 -9.09
CA ILE A 93 1.34 -16.24 -10.53
C ILE A 93 1.27 -14.74 -10.86
N VAL A 94 0.89 -13.92 -9.89
CA VAL A 94 0.62 -12.47 -10.07
C VAL A 94 1.46 -11.61 -9.11
N ASP A 95 2.38 -12.20 -8.38
CA ASP A 95 3.17 -11.52 -7.37
C ASP A 95 4.15 -10.51 -7.99
N GLU A 96 4.77 -10.88 -9.10
CA GLU A 96 5.68 -9.99 -9.83
C GLU A 96 4.91 -9.10 -10.81
N TYR A 97 5.20 -7.81 -10.80
CA TYR A 97 4.61 -6.83 -11.70
C TYR A 97 5.59 -5.69 -11.97
N VAL A 98 5.27 -4.85 -12.95
CA VAL A 98 6.13 -3.73 -13.37
C VAL A 98 5.41 -2.42 -13.09
N GLU A 99 6.13 -1.46 -12.51
CA GLU A 99 5.59 -0.16 -12.13
C GLU A 99 6.62 0.97 -12.32
N VAL A 100 6.13 2.17 -12.62
CA VAL A 100 6.87 3.42 -12.44
C VAL A 100 6.49 3.97 -11.06
N PHE A 101 7.37 3.78 -10.09
CA PHE A 101 7.04 4.00 -8.67
C PHE A 101 6.80 5.48 -8.33
N GLU A 102 7.70 6.36 -8.77
CA GLU A 102 7.53 7.81 -8.63
C GLU A 102 7.31 8.46 -10.00
N PRO A 103 6.04 8.61 -10.48
CA PRO A 103 5.74 8.98 -11.86
C PRO A 103 6.24 10.38 -12.30
N TYR A 104 6.63 11.23 -11.36
CA TYR A 104 7.22 12.54 -11.65
C TYR A 104 8.75 12.56 -11.60
N LYS A 105 9.39 11.46 -11.17
CA LYS A 105 10.84 11.33 -11.03
C LYS A 105 11.39 10.20 -11.89
N ASP A 106 10.71 9.06 -11.89
CA ASP A 106 11.16 7.88 -12.59
C ASP A 106 10.67 7.89 -14.03
N THR A 107 11.53 7.49 -14.94
CA THR A 107 11.22 7.40 -16.37
C THR A 107 11.13 5.96 -16.86
N GLU A 108 11.65 5.02 -16.07
CA GLU A 108 11.72 3.61 -16.46
C GLU A 108 10.93 2.75 -15.46
N PRO A 109 10.19 1.75 -15.96
CA PRO A 109 9.49 0.81 -15.13
C PRO A 109 10.47 -0.18 -14.47
N ILE A 110 10.19 -0.55 -13.22
CA ILE A 110 11.00 -1.49 -12.44
C ILE A 110 10.10 -2.64 -11.98
N SER A 111 10.68 -3.83 -11.81
CA SER A 111 9.98 -5.00 -11.30
C SER A 111 9.79 -4.89 -9.78
N TYR A 112 8.57 -5.11 -9.33
CA TYR A 112 8.15 -5.12 -7.93
C TYR A 112 7.40 -6.41 -7.60
N ARG A 113 7.15 -6.65 -6.32
CA ARG A 113 6.36 -7.78 -5.84
C ARG A 113 5.21 -7.29 -4.97
N LEU A 114 4.00 -7.77 -5.26
CA LEU A 114 2.81 -7.48 -4.46
C LEU A 114 2.97 -7.88 -3.00
N SER A 115 3.60 -9.04 -2.74
CA SER A 115 3.87 -9.51 -1.39
C SER A 115 4.77 -8.57 -0.60
N ASP A 116 5.74 -7.92 -1.26
CA ASP A 116 6.64 -6.96 -0.64
C ASP A 116 5.88 -5.65 -0.36
N ASP A 117 5.21 -5.08 -1.37
CA ASP A 117 4.45 -3.84 -1.20
C ASP A 117 3.39 -3.93 -0.09
N LEU A 118 2.64 -5.03 -0.04
CA LEU A 118 1.61 -5.22 0.98
C LEU A 118 2.19 -5.29 2.39
N VAL A 119 3.37 -5.87 2.56
CA VAL A 119 4.04 -5.98 3.85
C VAL A 119 4.77 -4.69 4.23
N ASP A 120 5.32 -3.96 3.26
CA ASP A 120 5.94 -2.65 3.51
C ASP A 120 4.88 -1.63 3.99
N VAL A 121 3.68 -1.65 3.39
CA VAL A 121 2.51 -0.93 3.92
C VAL A 121 2.22 -1.36 5.36
N ALA A 122 2.15 -2.66 5.63
CA ALA A 122 1.83 -3.18 6.97
C ALA A 122 2.86 -2.76 8.02
N SER A 123 4.14 -2.72 7.68
CA SER A 123 5.21 -2.32 8.59
C SER A 123 4.97 -0.92 9.14
N ASP A 124 4.74 0.05 8.26
CA ASP A 124 4.45 1.43 8.67
C ASP A 124 3.18 1.55 9.49
N LEU A 125 2.15 0.80 9.10
CA LEU A 125 0.87 0.82 9.80
C LEU A 125 0.97 0.25 11.22
N VAL A 126 1.79 -0.78 11.44
CA VAL A 126 2.05 -1.35 12.78
C VAL A 126 2.68 -0.30 13.70
N HIS A 127 3.65 0.47 13.21
CA HIS A 127 4.27 1.53 14.01
C HIS A 127 3.24 2.57 14.46
N GLY A 128 2.42 3.08 13.53
CA GLY A 128 1.35 4.03 13.85
C GLY A 128 0.32 3.45 14.84
N LEU A 129 -0.07 2.18 14.64
CA LEU A 129 -1.02 1.52 15.54
C LEU A 129 -0.47 1.35 16.97
N ARG A 130 0.83 1.04 17.12
CA ARG A 130 1.49 0.95 18.43
C ARG A 130 1.40 2.26 19.23
N HIS A 131 1.55 3.41 18.56
CA HIS A 131 1.35 4.71 19.21
C HIS A 131 -0.10 4.89 19.67
N TYR A 132 -1.05 4.57 18.79
CA TYR A 132 -2.48 4.65 19.13
C TYR A 132 -2.85 3.78 20.34
N GLU A 133 -2.37 2.54 20.39
CA GLU A 133 -2.64 1.59 21.46
C GLU A 133 -1.98 1.97 22.80
N LYS A 134 -0.90 2.75 22.74
CA LYS A 134 -0.29 3.37 23.93
C LYS A 134 -1.05 4.62 24.43
N GLY A 135 -2.21 4.92 23.83
CA GLY A 135 -3.01 6.10 24.18
C GLY A 135 -2.42 7.42 23.67
N ARG A 136 -1.68 7.40 22.58
CA ARG A 136 -1.00 8.53 21.96
C ARG A 136 -1.54 8.80 20.55
N PRO A 137 -2.81 9.23 20.42
CA PRO A 137 -3.48 9.35 19.11
C PRO A 137 -2.82 10.38 18.21
N LEU A 138 -2.27 11.47 18.75
CA LEU A 138 -1.60 12.49 17.94
C LEU A 138 -0.26 12.00 17.38
N GLU A 139 0.52 11.23 18.15
CA GLU A 139 1.75 10.60 17.67
C GLU A 139 1.44 9.56 16.57
N ALA A 140 0.35 8.78 16.76
CA ALA A 140 -0.12 7.84 15.75
C ALA A 140 -0.47 8.52 14.44
N LEU A 141 -1.23 9.63 14.49
CA LEU A 141 -1.59 10.40 13.30
C LEU A 141 -0.37 11.01 12.63
N TRP A 142 0.57 11.57 13.42
CA TRP A 142 1.82 12.11 12.89
C TRP A 142 2.58 11.06 12.10
N TRP A 143 2.82 9.88 12.70
CA TRP A 143 3.53 8.80 12.03
C TRP A 143 2.80 8.31 10.78
N LEU A 144 1.49 8.06 10.88
CA LEU A 144 0.70 7.54 9.76
C LEU A 144 0.59 8.55 8.60
N GLN A 145 0.52 9.86 8.89
CA GLN A 145 0.53 10.90 7.86
C GLN A 145 1.92 11.02 7.22
N TYR A 146 2.97 11.08 8.03
CA TYR A 146 4.35 11.18 7.55
C TYR A 146 4.72 9.99 6.66
N SER A 147 4.48 8.76 7.13
CA SER A 147 4.81 7.56 6.37
C SER A 147 3.90 7.36 5.14
N TYR A 148 2.64 7.82 5.19
CA TYR A 148 1.77 7.86 4.01
C TYR A 148 2.39 8.68 2.87
N LEU A 149 2.85 9.88 3.19
CA LEU A 149 3.37 10.81 2.20
C LEU A 149 4.74 10.37 1.65
N ASN A 150 5.55 9.69 2.45
CA ASN A 150 6.92 9.34 2.10
C ASN A 150 7.14 7.89 1.69
N HIS A 151 6.28 6.96 2.08
CA HIS A 151 6.54 5.53 1.91
C HIS A 151 5.28 4.73 1.58
N TRP A 152 4.45 4.35 2.57
CA TRP A 152 3.42 3.36 2.35
C TRP A 152 2.32 3.79 1.36
N GLY A 153 2.11 5.07 1.15
CA GLY A 153 1.16 5.56 0.15
C GLY A 153 1.55 5.19 -1.28
N ASN A 154 2.85 5.19 -1.58
CA ASN A 154 3.38 4.79 -2.89
C ASN A 154 3.22 3.27 -3.09
N HIS A 155 3.63 2.45 -2.11
CA HIS A 155 3.49 1.00 -2.14
C HIS A 155 2.03 0.56 -2.28
N ALA A 156 1.13 1.15 -1.50
CA ALA A 156 -0.31 0.88 -1.59
C ALA A 156 -0.90 1.30 -2.94
N GLY A 157 -0.45 2.43 -3.50
CA GLY A 157 -0.88 2.91 -4.83
C GLY A 157 -0.42 1.98 -5.96
N ALA A 158 0.80 1.49 -5.89
CA ALA A 158 1.35 0.51 -6.84
C ALA A 158 0.61 -0.83 -6.75
N ALA A 159 0.47 -1.37 -5.53
CA ALA A 159 -0.30 -2.59 -5.28
C ALA A 159 -1.77 -2.47 -5.75
N LEU A 160 -2.41 -1.31 -5.55
CA LEU A 160 -3.78 -1.08 -6.04
C LEU A 160 -3.88 -1.26 -7.55
N ARG A 161 -2.96 -0.67 -8.32
CA ARG A 161 -2.96 -0.77 -9.79
C ARG A 161 -2.74 -2.20 -10.25
N ALA A 162 -1.77 -2.89 -9.65
CA ALA A 162 -1.47 -4.28 -9.98
C ALA A 162 -2.65 -5.22 -9.69
N LEU A 163 -3.23 -5.14 -8.48
CA LEU A 163 -4.39 -5.95 -8.09
C LEU A 163 -5.62 -5.64 -8.97
N HIS A 164 -5.86 -4.35 -9.30
CA HIS A 164 -6.94 -3.96 -10.18
C HIS A 164 -6.75 -4.56 -11.59
N ALA A 165 -5.53 -4.53 -12.14
CA ALA A 165 -5.25 -5.10 -13.45
C ALA A 165 -5.56 -6.60 -13.50
N VAL A 166 -5.20 -7.36 -12.47
CA VAL A 166 -5.53 -8.80 -12.36
C VAL A 166 -7.04 -9.03 -12.30
N VAL A 167 -7.76 -8.25 -11.47
CA VAL A 167 -9.23 -8.37 -11.36
C VAL A 167 -9.91 -8.00 -12.68
N ALA A 168 -9.47 -6.93 -13.34
CA ALA A 168 -10.02 -6.49 -14.62
C ALA A 168 -9.76 -7.52 -15.70
N GLY A 169 -8.54 -8.04 -15.83
CA GLY A 169 -8.18 -9.09 -16.77
C GLY A 169 -9.06 -10.34 -16.62
N ALA A 170 -9.21 -10.82 -15.38
CA ALA A 170 -10.05 -11.98 -15.09
C ALA A 170 -11.56 -11.77 -15.35
N ARG A 171 -12.05 -10.52 -15.23
CA ARG A 171 -13.47 -10.17 -15.45
C ARG A 171 -13.81 -9.89 -16.90
N LEU A 172 -12.84 -9.40 -17.68
CA LEU A 172 -13.02 -9.02 -19.08
C LEU A 172 -12.51 -10.07 -20.07
N ASP A 173 -12.12 -11.26 -19.57
CA ASP A 173 -11.52 -12.34 -20.35
C ASP A 173 -10.28 -11.87 -21.17
N VAL A 174 -9.60 -10.84 -20.67
CA VAL A 174 -8.33 -10.38 -21.24
C VAL A 174 -7.23 -11.25 -20.65
N VAL A 175 -6.62 -12.07 -21.51
CA VAL A 175 -5.44 -12.86 -21.11
C VAL A 175 -4.32 -11.85 -20.87
N ALA A 176 -3.86 -11.74 -19.63
CA ALA A 176 -2.62 -11.04 -19.32
C ALA A 176 -1.48 -11.84 -20.00
N GLU A 177 -0.92 -11.33 -21.06
CA GLU A 177 0.30 -11.89 -21.61
C GLU A 177 1.43 -11.67 -20.61
N PRO A 178 2.28 -12.69 -20.35
CA PRO A 178 3.47 -12.48 -19.52
C PRO A 178 4.27 -11.31 -20.11
N VAL A 179 4.73 -10.41 -19.24
CA VAL A 179 5.69 -9.39 -19.67
C VAL A 179 6.94 -10.12 -20.13
N GLU A 180 7.08 -10.32 -21.43
CA GLU A 180 8.33 -10.81 -22.00
C GLU A 180 9.42 -9.82 -21.62
N ASP A 181 10.52 -10.35 -21.14
CA ASP A 181 11.68 -9.65 -20.60
C ASP A 181 11.95 -8.34 -21.37
N LEU A 182 11.59 -7.20 -20.77
CA LEU A 182 11.87 -5.87 -21.31
C LEU A 182 13.39 -5.57 -21.42
N ALA A 183 14.20 -6.56 -21.06
CA ALA A 183 15.65 -6.53 -21.09
C ALA A 183 16.27 -7.07 -22.39
N ASP A 184 15.51 -7.28 -23.47
CA ASP A 184 16.13 -7.62 -24.76
C ASP A 184 16.64 -6.33 -25.44
N PRO A 185 17.97 -6.07 -25.40
CA PRO A 185 18.57 -4.90 -26.04
C PRO A 185 18.51 -4.93 -27.57
N THR A 186 17.89 -5.97 -28.16
CA THR A 186 17.74 -6.13 -29.61
C THR A 186 16.33 -5.80 -30.10
N ALA A 187 15.40 -5.43 -29.23
CA ALA A 187 14.06 -5.02 -29.60
C ALA A 187 14.08 -3.69 -30.37
N GLU A 188 13.61 -3.69 -31.59
CA GLU A 188 13.50 -2.49 -32.45
C GLU A 188 12.56 -1.45 -31.77
N PRO A 189 12.92 -0.14 -31.83
CA PRO A 189 12.10 0.92 -31.28
C PRO A 189 10.69 0.93 -31.91
N LEU A 190 9.67 1.14 -31.09
CA LEU A 190 8.25 1.19 -31.44
C LEU A 190 7.91 2.20 -32.56
N GLU A 191 8.80 3.13 -32.90
CA GLU A 191 8.60 4.16 -33.93
C GLU A 191 8.50 3.63 -35.35
N GLN A 192 8.91 2.38 -35.60
CA GLN A 192 8.86 1.80 -36.98
C GLN A 192 7.59 1.00 -37.27
N ARG A 193 6.67 0.84 -36.35
CA ARG A 193 5.43 0.05 -36.55
C ARG A 193 4.23 0.85 -37.05
N VAL A 194 4.34 2.14 -37.31
CA VAL A 194 3.24 3.00 -37.79
C VAL A 194 3.53 3.51 -39.19
N GLY A 195 3.76 2.62 -40.11
CA GLY A 195 3.98 3.00 -41.47
C GLY A 195 3.90 1.82 -42.46
N ASN A 196 2.70 1.31 -42.66
CA ASN A 196 2.29 0.66 -43.92
C ASN A 196 0.77 0.58 -44.00
#